data_40ce81fa0b552199064ec946b6f218e3
#
_entry.id   40ce81fa0b552199064ec946b6f218e3
#
_cell.length_a   1.000
_cell.length_b   1.000
_cell.length_c   1.000
_cell.angle_alpha   90.00
_cell.angle_beta   90.00
_cell.angle_gamma   90.00
#
_symmetry.space_group_name_H-M   'P 1'
#
loop_
_entity.id
_entity.type
_entity.pdbx_description
1 polymer ?
#
loop_
_entity_poly.entity_id
_entity_poly.type
_entity_poly.pdbx_seq_one_letter_code
_entity_poly.pdbx_strand_id
1 'polypeptide(L)'
;MNLIYGAIFRRFFALAIFIFCYFPIFCFSKKNELKSKLITISVNGLLISSLISFFSLMYVHIVSDFSVLNVFQNSHTTKPLLYKISGVWGNHEGSMLLWILVLTIFNYFIFKLYNKKNSTFISKTLETQAFITTGFILFTILTSN
;
A
#
# COMPACT_ATOMS: atom_id res chain seq x y z
N MET A 1 -8.88 21.10 -10.10
CA MET A 1 -8.43 20.61 -8.79
C MET A 1 -8.24 19.09 -8.78
N ASN A 2 -8.75 18.37 -9.72
CA ASN A 2 -8.95 16.91 -9.74
C ASN A 2 -7.79 16.09 -10.35
N LEU A 3 -6.98 16.69 -11.23
CA LEU A 3 -5.72 16.10 -11.74
C LEU A 3 -4.66 15.91 -10.63
N ILE A 4 -4.76 16.71 -9.55
CA ILE A 4 -3.80 16.68 -8.44
C ILE A 4 -3.97 15.41 -7.61
N TYR A 5 -5.20 14.97 -7.32
CA TYR A 5 -5.44 13.79 -6.50
C TYR A 5 -5.05 12.48 -7.21
N GLY A 6 -5.35 12.35 -8.50
CA GLY A 6 -4.90 11.22 -9.30
C GLY A 6 -3.38 11.19 -9.49
N ALA A 7 -2.73 12.36 -9.61
CA ALA A 7 -1.28 12.46 -9.69
C ALA A 7 -0.61 12.17 -8.33
N ILE A 8 -1.23 12.61 -7.22
CA ILE A 8 -0.77 12.31 -5.86
C ILE A 8 -0.88 10.81 -5.60
N PHE A 9 -2.01 10.19 -5.93
CA PHE A 9 -2.22 8.75 -5.81
C PHE A 9 -1.15 7.96 -6.57
N ARG A 10 -0.90 8.26 -7.85
CA ARG A 10 0.14 7.60 -8.66
C ARG A 10 1.55 7.82 -8.12
N ARG A 11 1.87 9.02 -7.62
CA ARG A 11 3.20 9.33 -7.10
C ARG A 11 3.46 8.64 -5.76
N PHE A 12 2.50 8.61 -4.84
CA PHE A 12 2.64 7.88 -3.58
C PHE A 12 2.71 6.37 -3.82
N PHE A 13 1.95 5.86 -4.78
CA PHE A 13 1.99 4.46 -5.17
C PHE A 13 3.35 4.09 -5.81
N ALA A 14 3.87 4.93 -6.71
CA ALA A 14 5.20 4.76 -7.29
C ALA A 14 6.33 4.86 -6.25
N LEU A 15 6.20 5.74 -5.26
CA LEU A 15 7.15 5.84 -4.14
C LEU A 15 7.13 4.58 -3.25
N ALA A 16 5.95 4.03 -2.99
CA ALA A 16 5.81 2.77 -2.26
C ALA A 16 6.50 1.63 -2.99
N ILE A 17 6.37 1.55 -4.33
CA ILE A 17 7.06 0.56 -5.15
C ILE A 17 8.57 0.74 -5.09
N PHE A 18 9.05 1.97 -5.26
CA PHE A 18 10.48 2.26 -5.25
C PHE A 18 11.13 1.85 -3.91
N ILE A 19 10.49 2.18 -2.79
CA ILE A 19 10.96 1.78 -1.47
C ILE A 19 10.91 0.24 -1.31
N PHE A 20 9.93 -0.42 -1.92
CA PHE A 20 9.72 -1.85 -1.76
C PHE A 20 10.56 -2.71 -2.71
N CYS A 21 10.86 -2.26 -3.92
CA CYS A 21 11.81 -2.95 -4.82
C CYS A 21 13.22 -3.00 -4.25
N TYR A 22 13.59 -2.05 -3.41
CA TYR A 22 14.90 -2.07 -2.72
C TYR A 22 14.94 -3.04 -1.53
N PHE A 23 13.78 -3.42 -0.96
CA PHE A 23 13.72 -4.26 0.23
C PHE A 23 14.27 -5.68 0.02
N PRO A 24 13.90 -6.46 -1.02
CA PRO A 24 14.45 -7.80 -1.24
C PRO A 24 15.93 -7.78 -1.63
N ILE A 25 16.38 -6.79 -2.39
CA ILE A 25 17.81 -6.64 -2.76
C ILE A 25 18.66 -6.41 -1.50
N PHE A 26 18.11 -5.71 -0.51
CA PHE A 26 18.81 -5.43 0.74
C PHE A 26 18.80 -6.59 1.74
N CYS A 27 17.78 -7.45 1.70
CA CYS A 27 17.70 -8.62 2.58
C CYS A 27 18.76 -9.67 2.26
N PHE A 28 19.25 -9.75 1.02
CA PHE A 28 20.33 -10.67 0.61
C PHE A 28 21.74 -10.21 0.99
N SER A 29 21.94 -9.00 1.49
CA SER A 29 23.26 -8.47 1.86
C SER A 29 23.59 -8.69 3.33
N LYS A 30 24.91 -8.90 3.64
CA LYS A 30 25.43 -9.16 4.99
C LYS A 30 25.02 -8.10 6.05
N LYS A 31 24.89 -8.57 7.30
CA LYS A 31 24.46 -7.88 8.51
C LYS A 31 25.30 -6.60 8.80
N ASN A 32 24.73 -5.41 8.51
CA ASN A 32 25.33 -4.11 8.86
C ASN A 32 24.24 -3.21 9.51
N GLU A 33 24.64 -2.28 10.38
CA GLU A 33 23.74 -1.31 11.03
C GLU A 33 22.91 -0.48 10.03
N LEU A 34 23.48 -0.15 8.87
CA LEU A 34 22.80 0.48 7.74
C LEU A 34 21.58 -0.35 7.27
N LYS A 35 21.69 -1.69 7.27
CA LYS A 35 20.62 -2.60 6.89
C LYS A 35 19.40 -2.45 7.82
N SER A 36 19.60 -2.42 9.12
CA SER A 36 18.53 -2.26 10.11
C SER A 36 17.77 -0.93 9.94
N LYS A 37 18.50 0.17 9.72
CA LYS A 37 17.89 1.49 9.47
C LYS A 37 17.07 1.52 8.18
N LEU A 38 17.58 0.93 7.11
CA LEU A 38 16.90 0.89 5.81
C LEU A 38 15.64 0.02 5.85
N ILE A 39 15.68 -1.12 6.53
CA ILE A 39 14.49 -1.96 6.75
C ILE A 39 13.42 -1.17 7.50
N THR A 40 13.81 -0.44 8.56
CA THR A 40 12.90 0.38 9.34
C THR A 40 12.24 1.46 8.49
N ILE A 41 13.02 2.18 7.67
CA ILE A 41 12.50 3.23 6.78
C ILE A 41 11.57 2.63 5.73
N SER A 42 11.93 1.49 5.14
CA SER A 42 11.13 0.83 4.11
C SER A 42 9.79 0.34 4.64
N VAL A 43 9.78 -0.34 5.79
CA VAL A 43 8.54 -0.87 6.40
C VAL A 43 7.61 0.26 6.82
N ASN A 44 8.13 1.30 7.48
CA ASN A 44 7.32 2.45 7.89
C ASN A 44 6.83 3.26 6.68
N GLY A 45 7.70 3.50 5.70
CA GLY A 45 7.35 4.22 4.48
C GLY A 45 6.26 3.53 3.69
N LEU A 46 6.35 2.19 3.57
CA LEU A 46 5.34 1.39 2.89
C LEU A 46 3.98 1.45 3.60
N LEU A 47 3.97 1.34 4.94
CA LEU A 47 2.74 1.44 5.72
C LEU A 47 2.10 2.84 5.56
N ILE A 48 2.89 3.90 5.70
CA ILE A 48 2.40 5.27 5.57
C ILE A 48 1.85 5.52 4.17
N SER A 49 2.58 5.10 3.12
CA SER A 49 2.15 5.31 1.74
C SER A 49 0.87 4.53 1.41
N SER A 50 0.73 3.30 1.89
CA SER A 50 -0.49 2.49 1.68
C SER A 50 -1.70 3.08 2.42
N LEU A 51 -1.52 3.59 3.64
CA LEU A 51 -2.57 4.30 4.38
C LEU A 51 -3.01 5.55 3.63
N ILE A 52 -2.08 6.41 3.22
CA ILE A 52 -2.39 7.63 2.47
C ILE A 52 -3.13 7.30 1.17
N SER A 53 -2.68 6.29 0.43
CA SER A 53 -3.31 5.86 -0.83
C SER A 53 -4.74 5.39 -0.61
N PHE A 54 -4.98 4.54 0.39
CA PHE A 54 -6.31 4.01 0.68
C PHE A 54 -7.28 5.09 1.17
N PHE A 55 -6.86 5.94 2.11
CA PHE A 55 -7.69 7.03 2.61
C PHE A 55 -7.92 8.11 1.56
N SER A 56 -6.98 8.36 0.66
CA SER A 56 -7.16 9.25 -0.47
C SER A 56 -8.24 8.74 -1.43
N LEU A 57 -8.23 7.44 -1.75
CA LEU A 57 -9.27 6.83 -2.57
C LEU A 57 -10.64 6.89 -1.87
N MET A 58 -10.69 6.61 -0.57
CA MET A 58 -11.90 6.72 0.23
C MET A 58 -12.47 8.14 0.23
N TYR A 59 -11.62 9.15 0.40
CA TYR A 59 -12.02 10.56 0.38
C TYR A 59 -12.65 10.95 -0.95
N VAL A 60 -12.06 10.55 -2.08
CA VAL A 60 -12.57 10.84 -3.42
C VAL A 60 -13.96 10.22 -3.64
N HIS A 61 -14.21 9.02 -3.10
CA HIS A 61 -15.53 8.38 -3.14
C HIS A 61 -16.56 9.11 -2.27
N ILE A 62 -16.19 9.59 -1.08
CA ILE A 62 -17.07 10.35 -0.18
C ILE A 62 -17.50 11.66 -0.84
N VAL A 63 -16.55 12.39 -1.41
CA VAL A 63 -16.81 13.68 -2.10
C VAL A 63 -17.52 13.47 -3.45
N SER A 64 -17.58 12.22 -3.95
CA SER A 64 -18.16 11.89 -5.26
C SER A 64 -17.49 12.64 -6.40
N ASP A 65 -16.16 12.64 -6.42
CA ASP A 65 -15.38 13.27 -7.47
C ASP A 65 -15.34 12.40 -8.72
N PHE A 66 -16.28 12.63 -9.64
CA PHE A 66 -16.44 11.89 -10.89
C PHE A 66 -15.35 12.17 -11.93
N SER A 67 -14.37 12.99 -11.65
CA SER A 67 -13.19 13.13 -12.51
C SER A 67 -12.25 11.95 -12.40
N VAL A 68 -12.38 11.14 -11.33
CA VAL A 68 -11.67 9.89 -11.16
C VAL A 68 -12.49 8.76 -11.74
N LEU A 69 -11.95 8.05 -12.72
CA LEU A 69 -12.65 6.99 -13.46
C LEU A 69 -13.24 5.91 -12.53
N ASN A 70 -12.50 5.53 -11.50
CA ASN A 70 -12.96 4.56 -10.51
C ASN A 70 -14.24 5.00 -9.79
N VAL A 71 -14.33 6.27 -9.40
CA VAL A 71 -15.53 6.84 -8.76
C VAL A 71 -16.68 6.95 -9.76
N PHE A 72 -16.38 7.37 -11.00
CA PHE A 72 -17.37 7.50 -12.06
C PHE A 72 -18.05 6.16 -12.36
N GLN A 73 -17.29 5.07 -12.40
CA GLN A 73 -17.81 3.73 -12.70
C GLN A 73 -18.53 3.08 -11.51
N ASN A 74 -18.15 3.39 -10.28
CA ASN A 74 -18.56 2.63 -9.08
C ASN A 74 -19.39 3.44 -8.07
N SER A 75 -19.58 4.75 -8.26
CA SER A 75 -20.30 5.60 -7.31
C SER A 75 -21.39 6.44 -7.98
N HIS A 76 -22.33 6.95 -7.18
CA HIS A 76 -23.41 7.84 -7.58
C HIS A 76 -23.61 8.95 -6.54
N THR A 77 -24.08 10.13 -6.98
CA THR A 77 -24.35 11.28 -6.07
C THR A 77 -25.42 10.96 -5.03
N THR A 78 -26.42 10.17 -5.40
CA THR A 78 -27.57 9.80 -4.55
C THR A 78 -27.29 8.67 -3.57
N LYS A 79 -26.09 8.03 -3.63
CA LYS A 79 -25.73 6.97 -2.69
C LYS A 79 -25.57 7.50 -1.27
N PRO A 80 -26.18 6.85 -0.24
CA PRO A 80 -25.89 7.16 1.15
C PRO A 80 -24.41 7.02 1.50
N LEU A 81 -23.93 7.76 2.49
CA LEU A 81 -22.51 7.83 2.86
C LEU A 81 -21.89 6.44 3.13
N LEU A 82 -22.61 5.57 3.83
CA LEU A 82 -22.14 4.22 4.14
C LEU A 82 -21.86 3.39 2.89
N TYR A 83 -22.74 3.52 1.87
CA TYR A 83 -22.53 2.83 0.58
C TYR A 83 -21.40 3.43 -0.26
N LYS A 84 -21.11 4.74 -0.09
CA LYS A 84 -19.93 5.35 -0.72
C LYS A 84 -18.64 4.84 -0.10
N ILE A 85 -18.60 4.70 1.23
CA ILE A 85 -17.43 4.16 1.95
C ILE A 85 -17.22 2.68 1.61
N SER A 86 -18.28 1.86 1.68
CA SER A 86 -18.17 0.43 1.36
C SER A 86 -17.89 0.18 -0.13
N GLY A 87 -18.34 1.05 -1.01
CA GLY A 87 -18.06 1.01 -2.44
C GLY A 87 -16.58 1.12 -2.79
N VAL A 88 -15.76 1.67 -1.90
CA VAL A 88 -14.31 1.79 -2.11
C VAL A 88 -13.67 0.42 -2.34
N TRP A 89 -14.00 -0.58 -1.52
CA TRP A 89 -13.46 -1.94 -1.66
C TRP A 89 -14.38 -2.89 -2.44
N GLY A 90 -15.55 -2.40 -2.87
CA GLY A 90 -16.48 -3.16 -3.72
C GLY A 90 -16.06 -3.26 -5.18
N ASN A 91 -15.01 -2.54 -5.60
CA ASN A 91 -14.46 -2.59 -6.93
C ASN A 91 -13.05 -3.24 -6.94
N HIS A 92 -12.58 -3.62 -8.13
CA HIS A 92 -11.31 -4.31 -8.30
C HIS A 92 -10.11 -3.51 -7.77
N GLU A 93 -10.01 -2.22 -8.11
CA GLU A 93 -8.89 -1.37 -7.73
C GLU A 93 -8.84 -1.10 -6.23
N GLY A 94 -9.98 -0.78 -5.63
CA GLY A 94 -10.08 -0.51 -4.20
C GLY A 94 -9.88 -1.74 -3.33
N SER A 95 -10.35 -2.92 -3.79
CA SER A 95 -10.11 -4.19 -3.09
C SER A 95 -8.64 -4.57 -3.09
N MET A 96 -7.94 -4.40 -4.22
CA MET A 96 -6.50 -4.65 -4.30
C MET A 96 -5.71 -3.71 -3.39
N LEU A 97 -6.10 -2.44 -3.34
CA LEU A 97 -5.48 -1.46 -2.45
C LEU A 97 -5.71 -1.80 -0.96
N LEU A 98 -6.90 -2.30 -0.61
CA LEU A 98 -7.19 -2.80 0.73
C LEU A 98 -6.31 -4.00 1.09
N TRP A 99 -6.11 -4.95 0.17
CA TRP A 99 -5.21 -6.09 0.37
C TRP A 99 -3.77 -5.64 0.62
N ILE A 100 -3.25 -4.70 -0.16
CA ILE A 100 -1.93 -4.12 0.04
C ILE A 100 -1.84 -3.48 1.43
N LEU A 101 -2.86 -2.74 1.86
CA LEU A 101 -2.92 -2.12 3.17
C LEU A 101 -2.87 -3.18 4.30
N VAL A 102 -3.64 -4.24 4.20
CA VAL A 102 -3.63 -5.35 5.17
C VAL A 102 -2.24 -6.00 5.23
N LEU A 103 -1.64 -6.31 4.08
CA LEU A 103 -0.31 -6.89 4.01
C LEU A 103 0.76 -5.98 4.64
N THR A 104 0.68 -4.67 4.41
CA THR A 104 1.65 -3.71 4.99
C THR A 104 1.48 -3.56 6.50
N ILE A 105 0.26 -3.63 7.02
CA ILE A 105 0.00 -3.65 8.46
C ILE A 105 0.61 -4.91 9.10
N PHE A 106 0.39 -6.09 8.53
CA PHE A 106 1.01 -7.32 9.01
C PHE A 106 2.53 -7.27 8.94
N ASN A 107 3.08 -6.73 7.86
CA ASN A 107 4.52 -6.54 7.69
C ASN A 107 5.12 -5.66 8.81
N TYR A 108 4.43 -4.59 9.19
CA TYR A 108 4.81 -3.73 10.30
C TYR A 108 4.80 -4.48 11.64
N PHE A 109 3.78 -5.28 11.92
CA PHE A 109 3.72 -6.08 13.16
C PHE A 109 4.83 -7.14 13.21
N ILE A 110 5.09 -7.85 12.11
CA ILE A 110 6.19 -8.82 12.01
C ILE A 110 7.53 -8.13 12.25
N PHE A 111 7.74 -6.95 11.65
CA PHE A 111 8.95 -6.15 11.86
C PHE A 111 9.13 -5.75 13.33
N LYS A 112 8.06 -5.35 14.01
CA LYS A 112 8.09 -4.99 15.43
C LYS A 112 8.44 -6.18 16.32
N LEU A 113 7.98 -7.39 15.97
CA LEU A 113 8.37 -8.65 16.63
C LEU A 113 9.82 -9.01 16.36
N TYR A 114 10.32 -8.78 15.13
CA TYR A 114 11.71 -9.00 14.76
C TYR A 114 12.68 -8.18 15.61
N ASN A 115 12.40 -6.90 15.80
CA ASN A 115 13.21 -6.02 16.64
C ASN A 115 13.27 -6.45 18.11
N LYS A 116 12.25 -7.19 18.59
CA LYS A 116 12.24 -7.73 19.95
C LYS A 116 13.02 -9.03 20.11
N LYS A 117 12.96 -9.94 19.12
CA LYS A 117 13.41 -11.34 19.26
C LYS A 117 14.65 -11.69 18.43
N ASN A 118 15.04 -10.87 17.47
CA ASN A 118 16.19 -11.11 16.55
C ASN A 118 16.24 -12.54 15.95
N SER A 119 15.09 -13.14 15.69
CA SER A 119 14.95 -14.51 15.22
C SER A 119 15.15 -14.59 13.70
N THR A 120 15.94 -15.56 13.25
CA THR A 120 16.14 -15.87 11.82
C THR A 120 14.84 -16.27 11.13
N PHE A 121 13.91 -16.90 11.84
CA PHE A 121 12.58 -17.24 11.34
C PHE A 121 11.79 -15.98 10.97
N ILE A 122 11.76 -14.99 11.85
CA ILE A 122 11.02 -13.73 11.61
C ILE A 122 11.64 -12.96 10.44
N SER A 123 12.96 -12.98 10.28
CA SER A 123 13.64 -12.38 9.13
C SER A 123 13.17 -12.99 7.81
N LYS A 124 13.13 -14.31 7.72
CA LYS A 124 12.65 -15.02 6.53
C LYS A 124 11.16 -14.75 6.26
N THR A 125 10.34 -14.69 7.30
CA THR A 125 8.91 -14.34 7.17
C THR A 125 8.75 -12.94 6.60
N LEU A 126 9.57 -11.98 7.04
CA LEU A 126 9.56 -10.62 6.53
C LEU A 126 9.95 -10.56 5.05
N GLU A 127 10.96 -11.33 4.64
CA GLU A 127 11.38 -11.45 3.24
C GLU A 127 10.27 -12.02 2.35
N THR A 128 9.62 -13.11 2.79
CA THR A 128 8.51 -13.72 2.05
C THR A 128 7.31 -12.77 1.94
N GLN A 129 6.96 -12.12 3.04
CA GLN A 129 5.89 -11.13 3.07
C GLN A 129 6.17 -9.96 2.13
N ALA A 130 7.42 -9.50 2.10
CA ALA A 130 7.88 -8.46 1.20
C ALA A 130 7.68 -8.86 -0.26
N PHE A 131 8.09 -10.08 -0.63
CA PHE A 131 7.93 -10.60 -1.99
C PHE A 131 6.45 -10.66 -2.42
N ILE A 132 5.58 -11.18 -1.55
CA ILE A 132 4.13 -11.25 -1.80
C ILE A 132 3.55 -9.85 -2.02
N THR A 133 3.86 -8.90 -1.14
CA THR A 133 3.34 -7.53 -1.24
C THR A 133 3.82 -6.84 -2.53
N THR A 134 5.07 -7.09 -2.95
CA THR A 134 5.60 -6.57 -4.23
C THR A 134 4.79 -7.09 -5.41
N GLY A 135 4.47 -8.40 -5.41
CA GLY A 135 3.62 -9.00 -6.44
C GLY A 135 2.24 -8.33 -6.53
N PHE A 136 1.58 -8.10 -5.39
CA PHE A 136 0.29 -7.41 -5.34
C PHE A 136 0.38 -5.96 -5.82
N ILE A 137 1.42 -5.23 -5.45
CA ILE A 137 1.65 -3.85 -5.91
C ILE A 137 1.84 -3.81 -7.42
N LEU A 138 2.70 -4.67 -7.98
CA LEU A 138 2.92 -4.76 -9.43
C LEU A 138 1.62 -5.10 -10.16
N PHE A 139 0.87 -6.09 -9.67
CA PHE A 139 -0.41 -6.46 -10.25
C PHE A 139 -1.38 -5.28 -10.26
N THR A 140 -1.51 -4.56 -9.14
CA THR A 140 -2.40 -3.40 -9.04
C THR A 140 -2.02 -2.30 -10.04
N ILE A 141 -0.73 -2.05 -10.25
CA ILE A 141 -0.26 -1.03 -11.24
C ILE A 141 -0.57 -1.43 -12.66
N LEU A 142 -0.37 -2.71 -12.98
CA LEU A 142 -0.61 -3.21 -14.34
C LEU A 142 -2.11 -3.29 -14.68
N THR A 143 -2.96 -3.44 -13.69
CA THR A 143 -4.43 -3.59 -13.86
C THR A 143 -5.21 -2.32 -13.56
N SER A 144 -4.60 -1.32 -12.90
CA SER A 144 -5.22 -0.03 -12.62
C SER A 144 -5.10 0.89 -13.85
N ASN A 145 -6.22 1.45 -14.24
CA ASN A 145 -6.33 2.44 -15.33
C ASN A 145 -6.16 3.87 -14.83
#